data_d63279c9772f4fff636686a92c9cabd4
#
_entry.id   d63279c9772f4fff636686a92c9cabd4
#
_cell.length_a   1.000
_cell.length_b   1.000
_cell.length_c   1.000
_cell.angle_alpha   90.00
_cell.angle_beta   90.00
_cell.angle_gamma   90.00
#
_symmetry.space_group_name_H-M   'P 1'
#
loop_
_entity.id
_entity.type
_entity.pdbx_description
1 polymer ?
#
loop_
_entity_poly.entity_id
_entity_poly.type
_entity_poly.pdbx_seq_one_letter_code
_entity_poly.pdbx_strand_id
1 'polypeptide(L)'
;RHRLRVVNIPHTQVPRLQMFVSYVATAHKALLNSSKTDPDQLRAYNVLRGIANAMLSTNGDLFNNHTASAVDGVQDSRRVVYDFSRLMRRGKGVAMAQLVNIVGFAVGKLGLGDTVVIHGTEQIDDRVKKYLRDQFDHMHERGGRVVYSYNDVDKMLADSDFNKFDAADYTLFGPMRDRPITLIEIGIG
;
A
#
# COMPACT_ATOMS: atom_id res chain seq x y z
N ARG A 1 11.24 -24.78 -12.13
CA ARG A 1 10.51 -23.61 -11.52
C ARG A 1 9.11 -23.60 -12.13
N HIS A 2 8.12 -24.16 -11.44
CA HIS A 2 6.73 -24.01 -11.84
C HIS A 2 6.26 -22.60 -11.54
N ARG A 3 6.01 -21.80 -12.58
CA ARG A 3 5.29 -20.54 -12.44
C ARG A 3 3.81 -20.87 -12.26
N LEU A 4 3.30 -20.76 -11.05
CA LEU A 4 1.87 -20.73 -10.79
C LEU A 4 1.30 -19.46 -11.44
N ARG A 5 0.58 -19.61 -12.55
CA ARG A 5 -0.26 -18.54 -13.08
C ARG A 5 -1.56 -18.53 -12.29
N VAL A 6 -1.72 -17.56 -11.42
CA VAL A 6 -2.99 -17.25 -10.78
C VAL A 6 -3.82 -16.46 -11.79
N VAL A 7 -4.59 -17.13 -12.62
CA VAL A 7 -5.46 -16.49 -13.63
C VAL A 7 -6.89 -16.94 -13.35
N ASN A 8 -7.80 -15.98 -13.20
CA ASN A 8 -9.25 -16.21 -13.06
C ASN A 8 -9.69 -17.08 -11.87
N ILE A 9 -9.03 -16.96 -10.73
CA ILE A 9 -9.54 -17.56 -9.49
C ILE A 9 -10.74 -16.72 -9.01
N PRO A 10 -11.92 -17.33 -8.82
CA PRO A 10 -13.04 -16.63 -8.19
C PRO A 10 -12.62 -16.05 -6.84
N HIS A 11 -13.05 -14.83 -6.51
CA HIS A 11 -12.67 -14.15 -5.27
C HIS A 11 -12.99 -14.98 -4.02
N THR A 12 -14.01 -15.86 -4.08
CA THR A 12 -14.35 -16.79 -2.99
C THR A 12 -13.30 -17.90 -2.78
N GLN A 13 -12.43 -18.15 -3.74
CA GLN A 13 -11.35 -19.14 -3.68
C GLN A 13 -9.99 -18.51 -3.36
N VAL A 14 -9.91 -17.18 -3.30
CA VAL A 14 -8.67 -16.49 -2.90
C VAL A 14 -8.36 -16.84 -1.44
N PRO A 15 -7.13 -17.29 -1.14
CA PRO A 15 -6.74 -17.61 0.24
C PRO A 15 -6.93 -16.44 1.20
N ARG A 16 -7.60 -16.66 2.32
CA ARG A 16 -7.73 -15.70 3.40
C ARG A 16 -6.54 -15.77 4.34
N LEU A 17 -6.33 -14.73 5.15
CA LEU A 17 -5.25 -14.67 6.14
C LEU A 17 -5.25 -15.91 7.06
N GLN A 18 -6.41 -16.39 7.50
CA GLN A 18 -6.53 -17.60 8.31
C GLN A 18 -5.95 -18.84 7.64
N MET A 19 -6.12 -18.99 6.32
CA MET A 19 -5.54 -20.11 5.57
C MET A 19 -4.02 -20.02 5.53
N PHE A 20 -3.49 -18.82 5.36
CA PHE A 20 -2.05 -18.57 5.44
C PHE A 20 -1.50 -18.91 6.83
N VAL A 21 -2.17 -18.46 7.91
CA VAL A 21 -1.80 -18.80 9.29
C VAL A 21 -1.77 -20.31 9.51
N SER A 22 -2.79 -21.02 9.02
CA SER A 22 -2.85 -22.49 9.11
C SER A 22 -1.73 -23.17 8.33
N TYR A 23 -1.41 -22.67 7.14
CA TYR A 23 -0.28 -23.17 6.35
C TYR A 23 1.05 -22.99 7.07
N VAL A 24 1.32 -21.77 7.60
CA VAL A 24 2.55 -21.48 8.36
C VAL A 24 2.67 -22.37 9.60
N ALA A 25 1.56 -22.61 10.32
CA ALA A 25 1.54 -23.48 11.48
C ALA A 25 1.87 -24.94 11.10
N THR A 26 1.32 -25.43 10.00
CA THR A 26 1.58 -26.78 9.49
C THR A 26 3.03 -26.93 9.02
N ALA A 27 3.55 -25.97 8.28
CA ALA A 27 4.93 -25.97 7.81
C ALA A 27 5.92 -25.91 8.98
N HIS A 28 5.64 -25.06 9.99
CA HIS A 28 6.43 -25.00 11.21
C HIS A 28 6.46 -26.35 11.97
N LYS A 29 5.31 -27.00 12.11
CA LYS A 29 5.23 -28.35 12.74
C LYS A 29 6.01 -29.40 11.96
N ALA A 30 5.97 -29.35 10.64
CA ALA A 30 6.75 -30.25 9.80
C ALA A 30 8.26 -30.05 9.96
N LEU A 31 8.71 -28.79 10.09
CA LEU A 31 10.12 -28.47 10.37
C LEU A 31 10.57 -28.98 11.74
N LEU A 32 9.76 -28.83 12.78
CA LEU A 32 10.08 -29.35 14.12
C LEU A 32 10.27 -30.88 14.14
N ASN A 33 9.57 -31.58 13.29
CA ASN A 33 9.65 -33.06 13.18
C ASN A 33 10.75 -33.53 12.21
N SER A 34 11.46 -32.62 11.56
CA SER A 34 12.52 -32.94 10.60
C SER A 34 13.85 -33.13 11.34
N SER A 35 14.56 -34.21 11.04
CA SER A 35 15.90 -34.48 11.58
C SER A 35 17.01 -33.57 11.01
N LYS A 36 16.70 -32.78 9.97
CA LYS A 36 17.64 -31.89 9.27
C LYS A 36 17.17 -30.45 9.29
N THR A 37 16.58 -30.00 10.39
CA THR A 37 16.05 -28.63 10.48
C THR A 37 17.17 -27.63 10.70
N ASP A 38 17.23 -26.63 9.84
CA ASP A 38 18.06 -25.44 10.01
C ASP A 38 17.49 -24.57 11.15
N PRO A 39 18.27 -24.24 12.20
CA PRO A 39 17.84 -23.40 13.31
C PRO A 39 17.35 -22.02 12.88
N ASP A 40 17.96 -21.43 11.85
CA ASP A 40 17.58 -20.09 11.35
C ASP A 40 16.25 -20.14 10.61
N GLN A 41 16.02 -21.21 9.85
CA GLN A 41 14.71 -21.44 9.21
C GLN A 41 13.62 -21.63 10.27
N LEU A 42 13.88 -22.39 11.33
CA LEU A 42 12.92 -22.58 12.41
C LEU A 42 12.59 -21.27 13.12
N ARG A 43 13.61 -20.45 13.39
CA ARG A 43 13.43 -19.11 13.97
C ARG A 43 12.58 -18.22 13.08
N ALA A 44 12.85 -18.19 11.77
CA ALA A 44 12.07 -17.41 10.79
C ALA A 44 10.59 -17.82 10.77
N TYR A 45 10.29 -19.13 10.78
CA TYR A 45 8.92 -19.63 10.86
C TYR A 45 8.23 -19.29 12.19
N ASN A 46 8.94 -19.31 13.30
CA ASN A 46 8.40 -18.90 14.62
C ASN A 46 7.99 -17.41 14.60
N VAL A 47 8.85 -16.55 14.08
CA VAL A 47 8.56 -15.11 13.96
C VAL A 47 7.37 -14.89 13.03
N LEU A 48 7.37 -15.51 11.86
CA LEU A 48 6.30 -15.40 10.88
C LEU A 48 4.95 -15.86 11.45
N ARG A 49 4.94 -16.98 12.19
CA ARG A 49 3.75 -17.50 12.88
C ARG A 49 3.24 -16.51 13.93
N GLY A 50 4.14 -15.94 14.72
CA GLY A 50 3.80 -14.93 15.73
C GLY A 50 3.14 -13.71 15.11
N ILE A 51 3.73 -13.15 14.06
CA ILE A 51 3.22 -11.99 13.34
C ILE A 51 1.86 -12.31 12.71
N ALA A 52 1.74 -13.44 12.02
CA ALA A 52 0.51 -13.84 11.33
C ALA A 52 -0.65 -14.07 12.30
N ASN A 53 -0.40 -14.71 13.44
CA ASN A 53 -1.40 -14.89 14.51
C ASN A 53 -1.80 -13.55 15.15
N ALA A 54 -0.85 -12.67 15.44
CA ALA A 54 -1.13 -11.34 15.98
C ALA A 54 -1.99 -10.53 14.99
N MET A 55 -1.66 -10.57 13.71
CA MET A 55 -2.42 -9.89 12.67
C MET A 55 -3.84 -10.45 12.56
N LEU A 56 -4.01 -11.76 12.62
CA LEU A 56 -5.33 -12.42 12.58
C LEU A 56 -6.16 -12.07 13.82
N SER A 57 -5.59 -12.10 15.01
CA SER A 57 -6.31 -11.85 16.26
C SER A 57 -6.70 -10.37 16.44
N THR A 58 -5.83 -9.45 16.03
CA THR A 58 -6.03 -8.01 16.26
C THR A 58 -6.76 -7.31 15.10
N ASN A 59 -6.53 -7.76 13.87
CA ASN A 59 -7.01 -7.12 12.66
C ASN A 59 -7.66 -8.11 11.68
N GLY A 60 -8.15 -9.24 12.17
CA GLY A 60 -8.80 -10.27 11.35
C GLY A 60 -10.06 -9.73 10.64
N ASP A 61 -10.74 -8.78 11.24
CA ASP A 61 -11.88 -8.08 10.65
C ASP A 61 -11.52 -7.32 9.36
N LEU A 62 -10.26 -6.89 9.23
CA LEU A 62 -9.78 -6.17 8.04
C LEU A 62 -9.11 -7.09 7.01
N PHE A 63 -8.36 -8.09 7.45
CA PHE A 63 -7.48 -8.87 6.57
C PHE A 63 -7.94 -10.32 6.34
N ASN A 64 -8.92 -10.82 7.09
CA ASN A 64 -9.41 -12.19 6.95
C ASN A 64 -10.75 -12.31 6.20
N ASN A 65 -11.12 -11.29 5.47
CA ASN A 65 -12.34 -11.28 4.66
C ASN A 65 -12.01 -11.44 3.17
N HIS A 66 -12.96 -11.96 2.40
CA HIS A 66 -12.94 -11.78 0.97
C HIS A 66 -13.28 -10.33 0.63
N THR A 67 -12.73 -9.83 -0.47
CA THR A 67 -13.10 -8.51 -1.00
C THR A 67 -14.61 -8.49 -1.20
N ALA A 68 -15.30 -7.55 -0.55
CA ALA A 68 -16.75 -7.45 -0.66
C ALA A 68 -17.14 -7.04 -2.09
N SER A 69 -18.22 -7.59 -2.60
CA SER A 69 -18.76 -7.28 -3.94
C SER A 69 -19.09 -5.78 -4.12
N ALA A 70 -19.29 -5.03 -3.02
CA ALA A 70 -19.42 -3.58 -3.07
C ALA A 70 -18.18 -2.88 -3.69
N VAL A 71 -17.02 -3.53 -3.68
CA VAL A 71 -15.81 -3.02 -4.35
C VAL A 71 -15.88 -3.24 -5.87
N ASP A 72 -16.69 -4.18 -6.34
CA ASP A 72 -16.89 -4.39 -7.79
C ASP A 72 -17.64 -3.21 -8.43
N GLY A 73 -18.53 -2.52 -7.69
CA GLY A 73 -19.20 -1.29 -8.12
C GLY A 73 -18.28 -0.08 -8.28
N VAL A 74 -17.03 -0.17 -7.80
CA VAL A 74 -16.01 0.87 -8.02
C VAL A 74 -15.69 1.05 -9.50
N GLN A 75 -15.80 0.02 -10.30
CA GLN A 75 -15.50 0.06 -11.73
C GLN A 75 -16.46 0.95 -12.51
N ASP A 76 -17.72 1.07 -12.04
CA ASP A 76 -18.76 1.89 -12.68
C ASP A 76 -18.80 3.32 -12.12
N SER A 77 -18.02 3.59 -11.08
CA SER A 77 -17.99 4.89 -10.41
C SER A 77 -16.96 5.81 -11.05
N ARG A 78 -17.38 7.01 -11.48
CA ARG A 78 -16.47 8.04 -12.00
C ARG A 78 -15.49 8.57 -10.94
N ARG A 79 -15.80 8.39 -9.68
CA ARG A 79 -14.98 8.88 -8.55
C ARG A 79 -15.14 7.97 -7.35
N VAL A 80 -14.01 7.53 -6.80
CA VAL A 80 -13.94 6.72 -5.58
C VAL A 80 -13.02 7.40 -4.59
N VAL A 81 -13.43 7.48 -3.34
CA VAL A 81 -12.65 8.05 -2.24
C VAL A 81 -12.46 7.01 -1.16
N TYR A 82 -11.21 6.76 -0.78
CA TYR A 82 -10.85 5.89 0.34
C TYR A 82 -10.39 6.76 1.52
N ASP A 83 -11.17 6.79 2.60
CA ASP A 83 -10.82 7.52 3.82
C ASP A 83 -10.07 6.62 4.81
N PHE A 84 -8.82 6.95 5.06
CA PHE A 84 -7.93 6.24 5.99
C PHE A 84 -7.95 6.78 7.42
N SER A 85 -8.65 7.84 7.72
CA SER A 85 -8.63 8.52 9.02
C SER A 85 -9.02 7.59 10.18
N ARG A 86 -9.95 6.66 9.95
CA ARG A 86 -10.32 5.64 10.94
C ARG A 86 -9.25 4.55 11.11
N LEU A 87 -8.59 4.17 10.03
CA LEU A 87 -7.51 3.16 10.06
C LEU A 87 -6.26 3.71 10.76
N MET A 88 -5.94 4.98 10.55
CA MET A 88 -4.84 5.65 11.26
C MET A 88 -5.02 5.62 12.78
N ARG A 89 -6.26 5.69 13.29
CA ARG A 89 -6.56 5.54 14.73
C ARG A 89 -6.34 4.12 15.25
N ARG A 90 -6.43 3.10 14.42
CA ARG A 90 -6.08 1.71 14.79
C ARG A 90 -4.56 1.47 14.84
N GLY A 91 -3.82 2.30 14.15
CA GLY A 91 -2.36 2.27 14.08
C GLY A 91 -1.85 2.50 12.67
N LYS A 92 -0.75 3.25 12.57
CA LYS A 92 -0.13 3.61 11.28
C LYS A 92 0.16 2.37 10.42
N GLY A 93 0.70 1.29 11.00
CA GLY A 93 1.01 0.06 10.27
C GLY A 93 -0.21 -0.60 9.63
N VAL A 94 -1.36 -0.60 10.31
CA VAL A 94 -2.63 -1.13 9.78
C VAL A 94 -3.11 -0.30 8.60
N ALA A 95 -3.07 1.04 8.74
CA ALA A 95 -3.44 1.95 7.67
C ALA A 95 -2.55 1.77 6.44
N MET A 96 -1.23 1.64 6.64
CA MET A 96 -0.27 1.42 5.56
C MET A 96 -0.49 0.09 4.84
N ALA A 97 -0.77 -0.99 5.58
CA ALA A 97 -1.07 -2.29 4.98
C ALA A 97 -2.34 -2.24 4.11
N GLN A 98 -3.39 -1.54 4.58
CA GLN A 98 -4.60 -1.36 3.76
C GLN A 98 -4.37 -0.42 2.57
N LEU A 99 -3.53 0.59 2.72
CA LEU A 99 -3.16 1.46 1.60
C LEU A 99 -2.48 0.66 0.48
N VAL A 100 -1.53 -0.21 0.83
CA VAL A 100 -0.88 -1.13 -0.13
C VAL A 100 -1.90 -2.02 -0.84
N ASN A 101 -2.84 -2.62 -0.09
CA ASN A 101 -3.89 -3.47 -0.66
C ASN A 101 -4.79 -2.69 -1.63
N ILE A 102 -5.25 -1.50 -1.23
CA ILE A 102 -6.17 -0.68 -2.04
C ILE A 102 -5.46 -0.17 -3.29
N VAL A 103 -4.23 0.33 -3.16
CA VAL A 103 -3.47 0.83 -4.30
C VAL A 103 -3.16 -0.31 -5.28
N GLY A 104 -2.68 -1.45 -4.79
CA GLY A 104 -2.42 -2.62 -5.64
C GLY A 104 -3.66 -3.09 -6.40
N PHE A 105 -4.84 -3.03 -5.77
CA PHE A 105 -6.11 -3.36 -6.41
C PHE A 105 -6.56 -2.28 -7.41
N ALA A 106 -6.55 -1.01 -6.99
CA ALA A 106 -7.08 0.10 -7.78
C ALA A 106 -6.20 0.41 -8.99
N VAL A 107 -4.89 0.59 -8.76
CA VAL A 107 -3.93 0.97 -9.81
C VAL A 107 -3.86 -0.08 -10.93
N GLY A 108 -4.03 -1.37 -10.59
CA GLY A 108 -4.07 -2.43 -11.59
C GLY A 108 -5.22 -2.29 -12.59
N LYS A 109 -6.28 -1.54 -12.26
CA LYS A 109 -7.48 -1.31 -13.08
C LYS A 109 -7.50 0.05 -13.77
N LEU A 110 -6.63 0.97 -13.36
CA LEU A 110 -6.56 2.33 -13.89
C LEU A 110 -5.64 2.41 -15.11
N GLY A 111 -5.93 3.34 -16.00
CA GLY A 111 -5.18 3.55 -17.24
C GLY A 111 -5.38 4.93 -17.82
N LEU A 112 -5.44 5.01 -19.16
CA LEU A 112 -5.50 6.25 -19.90
C LEU A 112 -6.63 7.18 -19.43
N GLY A 113 -6.25 8.37 -18.99
CA GLY A 113 -7.18 9.42 -18.54
C GLY A 113 -7.60 9.31 -17.06
N ASP A 114 -7.30 8.20 -16.39
CA ASP A 114 -7.59 8.06 -14.98
C ASP A 114 -6.61 8.86 -14.10
N THR A 115 -7.08 9.32 -12.96
CA THR A 115 -6.26 10.09 -12.01
C THR A 115 -6.37 9.54 -10.60
N VAL A 116 -5.22 9.30 -9.98
CA VAL A 116 -5.12 9.01 -8.54
C VAL A 116 -4.68 10.27 -7.81
N VAL A 117 -5.38 10.61 -6.75
CA VAL A 117 -5.00 11.71 -5.85
C VAL A 117 -4.66 11.13 -4.49
N ILE A 118 -3.46 11.39 -4.00
CA ILE A 118 -3.03 11.01 -2.65
C ILE A 118 -2.95 12.28 -1.82
N HIS A 119 -3.83 12.38 -0.83
CA HIS A 119 -3.86 13.51 0.10
C HIS A 119 -3.17 13.15 1.41
N GLY A 120 -2.34 14.06 1.92
CA GLY A 120 -1.56 13.84 3.13
C GLY A 120 -0.37 12.88 2.91
N THR A 121 0.31 13.04 1.79
CA THR A 121 1.43 12.19 1.34
C THR A 121 2.55 12.10 2.38
N GLU A 122 2.76 13.14 3.18
CA GLU A 122 3.73 13.19 4.27
C GLU A 122 3.44 12.20 5.41
N GLN A 123 2.24 11.62 5.46
CA GLN A 123 1.86 10.63 6.48
C GLN A 123 2.23 9.20 6.09
N ILE A 124 2.56 8.98 4.83
CA ILE A 124 2.92 7.66 4.31
C ILE A 124 4.32 7.27 4.81
N ASP A 125 4.48 6.01 5.17
CA ASP A 125 5.75 5.43 5.57
C ASP A 125 6.68 5.26 4.34
N ASP A 126 7.98 5.54 4.48
CA ASP A 126 8.93 5.53 3.36
C ASP A 126 9.02 4.17 2.66
N ARG A 127 8.90 3.06 3.41
CA ARG A 127 8.86 1.73 2.80
C ARG A 127 7.64 1.54 1.91
N VAL A 128 6.51 2.13 2.33
CA VAL A 128 5.26 2.08 1.56
C VAL A 128 5.35 3.02 0.36
N LYS A 129 5.94 4.22 0.51
CA LYS A 129 6.16 5.16 -0.60
C LYS A 129 6.92 4.52 -1.75
N LYS A 130 8.00 3.78 -1.46
CA LYS A 130 8.77 3.06 -2.50
C LYS A 130 7.89 2.09 -3.29
N TYR A 131 7.07 1.29 -2.61
CA TYR A 131 6.14 0.39 -3.28
C TYR A 131 5.10 1.15 -4.11
N LEU A 132 4.52 2.22 -3.56
CA LEU A 132 3.52 3.02 -4.25
C LEU A 132 4.09 3.68 -5.50
N ARG A 133 5.32 4.18 -5.45
CA ARG A 133 5.99 4.75 -6.61
C ARG A 133 6.06 3.77 -7.76
N ASP A 134 6.51 2.54 -7.50
CA ASP A 134 6.60 1.50 -8.54
C ASP A 134 5.22 1.23 -9.17
N GLN A 135 4.14 1.22 -8.37
CA GLN A 135 2.77 1.05 -8.87
C GLN A 135 2.31 2.25 -9.70
N PHE A 136 2.64 3.47 -9.30
CA PHE A 136 2.26 4.69 -9.99
C PHE A 136 3.06 4.92 -11.27
N ASP A 137 4.33 4.54 -11.30
CA ASP A 137 5.15 4.56 -12.51
C ASP A 137 4.51 3.64 -13.58
N HIS A 138 4.08 2.44 -13.22
CA HIS A 138 3.34 1.55 -14.12
C HIS A 138 1.97 2.11 -14.56
N MET A 139 1.28 2.84 -13.70
CA MET A 139 0.04 3.52 -14.08
C MET A 139 0.32 4.65 -15.07
N HIS A 140 1.36 5.44 -14.84
CA HIS A 140 1.79 6.51 -15.72
C HIS A 140 2.16 6.00 -17.12
N GLU A 141 2.90 4.90 -17.21
CA GLU A 141 3.20 4.21 -18.49
C GLU A 141 1.95 3.84 -19.28
N ARG A 142 0.82 3.62 -18.61
CA ARG A 142 -0.49 3.35 -19.23
C ARG A 142 -1.31 4.60 -19.51
N GLY A 143 -0.74 5.81 -19.33
CA GLY A 143 -1.39 7.10 -19.56
C GLY A 143 -2.27 7.59 -18.41
N GLY A 144 -2.13 6.99 -17.23
CA GLY A 144 -2.74 7.48 -15.99
C GLY A 144 -1.97 8.66 -15.41
N ARG A 145 -2.59 9.34 -14.43
CA ARG A 145 -2.03 10.54 -13.78
C ARG A 145 -2.02 10.36 -12.27
N VAL A 146 -1.02 10.91 -11.60
CA VAL A 146 -0.93 10.90 -10.14
C VAL A 146 -0.77 12.33 -9.63
N VAL A 147 -1.52 12.66 -8.59
CA VAL A 147 -1.44 13.94 -7.89
C VAL A 147 -1.06 13.66 -6.43
N TYR A 148 0.06 14.21 -6.01
CA TYR A 148 0.50 14.17 -4.62
C TYR A 148 0.13 15.47 -3.93
N SER A 149 -0.54 15.37 -2.78
CA SER A 149 -0.96 16.52 -1.99
C SER A 149 -0.32 16.46 -0.61
N TYR A 150 0.40 17.50 -0.27
CA TYR A 150 1.08 17.70 1.02
C TYR A 150 0.42 18.84 1.78
N ASN A 151 0.34 18.71 3.09
CA ASN A 151 -0.09 19.79 3.98
C ASN A 151 1.09 20.61 4.49
N ASP A 152 2.32 20.15 4.26
CA ASP A 152 3.55 20.74 4.78
C ASP A 152 4.62 20.73 3.67
N VAL A 153 5.08 21.94 3.30
CA VAL A 153 6.07 22.12 2.23
C VAL A 153 7.44 21.56 2.62
N ASP A 154 7.85 21.69 3.87
CA ASP A 154 9.15 21.15 4.31
C ASP A 154 9.18 19.64 4.20
N LYS A 155 8.07 18.99 4.54
CA LYS A 155 7.94 17.54 4.38
C LYS A 155 7.89 17.12 2.93
N MET A 156 7.29 17.94 2.06
CA MET A 156 7.32 17.72 0.63
C MET A 156 8.75 17.81 0.10
N LEU A 157 9.50 18.84 0.47
CA LEU A 157 10.89 19.04 0.04
C LEU A 157 11.83 17.95 0.55
N ALA A 158 11.58 17.45 1.75
CA ALA A 158 12.35 16.34 2.34
C ALA A 158 11.98 14.96 1.77
N ASP A 159 10.89 14.84 0.99
CA ASP A 159 10.41 13.58 0.46
C ASP A 159 11.17 13.18 -0.82
N SER A 160 12.19 12.36 -0.67
CA SER A 160 13.00 11.88 -1.79
C SER A 160 12.27 10.89 -2.72
N ASP A 161 11.17 10.29 -2.26
CA ASP A 161 10.46 9.28 -3.04
C ASP A 161 9.44 9.90 -4.01
N PHE A 162 8.71 10.93 -3.56
CA PHE A 162 7.66 11.56 -4.35
C PHE A 162 7.97 13.00 -4.77
N ASN A 163 8.95 13.64 -4.15
CA ASN A 163 9.38 14.97 -4.56
C ASN A 163 10.23 14.88 -5.83
N LYS A 164 9.59 15.05 -6.94
CA LYS A 164 10.24 15.14 -8.25
C LYS A 164 9.80 16.44 -8.91
N PHE A 165 10.20 17.58 -8.36
CA PHE A 165 9.90 18.88 -8.96
C PHE A 165 10.28 18.93 -10.44
N ASP A 166 11.45 18.40 -10.77
CA ASP A 166 11.96 18.37 -12.15
C ASP A 166 11.19 17.43 -13.08
N ALA A 167 10.41 16.51 -12.52
CA ALA A 167 9.61 15.53 -13.26
C ALA A 167 8.09 15.80 -13.16
N ALA A 168 7.67 16.80 -12.38
CA ALA A 168 6.27 17.17 -12.28
C ALA A 168 5.86 18.06 -13.45
N ASP A 169 4.77 17.72 -14.14
CA ASP A 169 4.20 18.58 -15.18
C ASP A 169 3.70 19.91 -14.60
N TYR A 170 3.18 19.86 -13.36
CA TYR A 170 2.64 21.02 -12.65
C TYR A 170 2.87 20.91 -11.16
N THR A 171 3.28 22.01 -10.54
CA THR A 171 3.35 22.17 -9.10
C THR A 171 2.48 23.35 -8.66
N LEU A 172 1.52 23.09 -7.76
CA LEU A 172 0.57 24.09 -7.26
C LEU A 172 0.81 24.33 -5.78
N PHE A 173 1.01 25.59 -5.41
CA PHE A 173 1.09 26.02 -4.01
C PHE A 173 -0.20 26.72 -3.61
N GLY A 174 -0.80 26.27 -2.52
CA GLY A 174 -1.91 26.95 -1.87
C GLY A 174 -1.43 28.14 -1.03
N PRO A 175 -2.34 28.92 -0.42
CA PRO A 175 -1.98 30.01 0.46
C PRO A 175 -1.21 29.49 1.67
N MET A 176 0.06 29.90 1.79
CA MET A 176 0.95 29.60 2.91
C MET A 176 0.96 30.78 3.85
N ARG A 177 0.53 30.56 5.11
CA ARG A 177 0.37 31.64 6.08
C ARG A 177 1.67 32.31 6.50
N ASP A 178 2.82 31.60 6.45
CA ASP A 178 4.05 32.07 7.10
C ASP A 178 5.36 31.82 6.32
N ARG A 179 5.33 31.53 5.01
CA ARG A 179 6.56 31.12 4.31
C ARG A 179 6.75 31.65 2.88
N PRO A 180 6.75 32.97 2.64
CA PRO A 180 7.16 33.50 1.34
C PRO A 180 8.63 33.19 1.00
N ILE A 181 9.47 33.01 2.02
CA ILE A 181 10.91 32.69 1.87
C ILE A 181 11.12 31.31 1.26
N THR A 182 10.32 30.31 1.63
CA THR A 182 10.45 28.94 1.12
C THR A 182 10.24 28.87 -0.40
N LEU A 183 9.33 29.66 -0.96
CA LEU A 183 9.11 29.72 -2.41
C LEU A 183 10.31 30.28 -3.16
N ILE A 184 11.02 31.22 -2.57
CA ILE A 184 12.24 31.80 -3.17
C ILE A 184 13.37 30.77 -3.14
N GLU A 185 13.51 30.01 -2.06
CA GLU A 185 14.53 28.96 -1.92
C GLU A 185 14.36 27.81 -2.95
N ILE A 186 13.13 27.50 -3.35
CA ILE A 186 12.86 26.50 -4.39
C ILE A 186 12.86 27.08 -5.82
N GLY A 187 13.25 28.35 -5.97
CA GLY A 187 13.40 28.97 -7.29
C GLY A 187 12.09 29.30 -8.01
N ILE A 188 10.96 29.30 -7.30
CA ILE A 188 9.66 29.69 -7.82
C ILE A 188 9.42 31.12 -7.35
N GLY A 189 9.84 32.09 -8.18
CA GLY A 189 9.64 33.52 -8.00
C GLY A 189 8.46 34.01 -8.82
#